data_de8d34af2875dec3edad2fd6fd5355ef
#
_entry.id   de8d34af2875dec3edad2fd6fd5355ef
#
_cell.length_a   1.000
_cell.length_b   1.000
_cell.length_c   1.000
_cell.angle_alpha   90.00
_cell.angle_beta   90.00
_cell.angle_gamma   90.00
#
_symmetry.space_group_name_H-M   'P 1'
#
loop_
_entity.id
_entity.type
_entity.pdbx_description
1 polymer ?
#
loop_
_entity_poly.entity_id
_entity_poly.type
_entity_poly.pdbx_seq_one_letter_code
_entity_poly.pdbx_strand_id
1 'polypeptide(L)'
;MNPFILTWLVFLPLAGALLILTVPKENKNLVRSIATGTSILALVVSLVVWGMFDRANPDMQMNHFFQWFDLGFLQINYHLGVDGLSAPLLVLTTIVTTLSIFASFTIQNRVKEFYVWTLVLLTGMLGVFVALDMFLFFLFFELTLIPMFFIIAIWGGKAKEYAAFKFLLYTGLGSAIMFITFIAMYYVALQASGYATFNMIVLADIFANVEVSSTVKAGLFLALFVAFAVKLPIFPFHTWLPNAHVEAPTAASMILAGVLLKMGGYGLIRIGIGVFPDQAARFATLIALLGVVNIIYGALLALVQTDLKRLVAFSSISHMGIVLLGIASFTESGMQGAIFQLVSHGFIAALLFFMVGAIYERTKTRTISELGGLSKSIPILAGFMLAAAMASVGLPGLSGFVSELLAFIGIFGADASILPAAAWFGVIGGIGIILTAAYLLWAMQRTTFGQLDDKYKELKDARPLEYIPMIGLLAFSLLIGVYPNILSDVINITVIDIVSKIGG
;
A
#
# COMPACT_ATOMS: atom_id res chain seq x y z
N MET A 1 -28.59 -7.25 -0.86
CA MET A 1 -27.36 -6.87 -1.60
C MET A 1 -26.95 -8.04 -2.51
N ASN A 2 -26.36 -7.76 -3.68
CA ASN A 2 -25.88 -8.84 -4.54
C ASN A 2 -24.60 -9.44 -3.92
N PRO A 3 -24.60 -10.70 -3.41
CA PRO A 3 -23.45 -11.29 -2.75
C PRO A 3 -22.24 -11.48 -3.68
N PHE A 4 -22.47 -11.45 -5.00
CA PHE A 4 -21.43 -11.66 -6.01
C PHE A 4 -20.66 -10.39 -6.39
N ILE A 5 -21.01 -9.20 -5.87
CA ILE A 5 -20.38 -7.94 -6.31
C ILE A 5 -18.86 -7.92 -6.07
N LEU A 6 -18.40 -8.46 -4.94
CA LEU A 6 -16.96 -8.56 -4.63
C LEU A 6 -16.27 -9.56 -5.56
N THR A 7 -16.92 -10.67 -5.90
CA THR A 7 -16.41 -11.64 -6.88
C THR A 7 -16.24 -10.99 -8.26
N TRP A 8 -17.26 -10.24 -8.71
CA TRP A 8 -17.16 -9.49 -9.96
C TRP A 8 -16.02 -8.49 -9.92
N LEU A 9 -15.87 -7.71 -8.82
CA LEU A 9 -14.81 -6.74 -8.67
C LEU A 9 -13.43 -7.38 -8.79
N VAL A 10 -13.20 -8.52 -8.12
CA VAL A 10 -11.91 -9.21 -8.09
C VAL A 10 -11.56 -9.84 -9.44
N PHE A 11 -12.52 -10.51 -10.09
CA PHE A 11 -12.23 -11.29 -11.32
C PHE A 11 -12.44 -10.51 -12.63
N LEU A 12 -13.04 -9.34 -12.57
CA LEU A 12 -13.20 -8.48 -13.75
C LEU A 12 -11.85 -8.12 -14.41
N PRO A 13 -10.78 -7.75 -13.69
CA PRO A 13 -9.49 -7.50 -14.32
C PRO A 13 -8.89 -8.76 -14.95
N LEU A 14 -9.09 -9.94 -14.36
CA LEU A 14 -8.65 -11.21 -14.92
C LEU A 14 -9.38 -11.51 -16.25
N ALA A 15 -10.68 -11.26 -16.31
CA ALA A 15 -11.45 -11.39 -17.55
C ALA A 15 -10.92 -10.44 -18.64
N GLY A 16 -10.58 -9.20 -18.27
CA GLY A 16 -9.91 -8.26 -19.18
C GLY A 16 -8.53 -8.75 -19.65
N ALA A 17 -7.74 -9.35 -18.76
CA ALA A 17 -6.45 -9.93 -19.11
C ALA A 17 -6.61 -11.10 -20.12
N LEU A 18 -7.58 -11.98 -19.88
CA LEU A 18 -7.91 -13.08 -20.81
C LEU A 18 -8.39 -12.55 -22.17
N LEU A 19 -9.21 -11.50 -22.18
CA LEU A 19 -9.64 -10.86 -23.41
C LEU A 19 -8.45 -10.27 -24.18
N ILE A 20 -7.50 -9.61 -23.52
CA ILE A 20 -6.27 -9.11 -24.15
C ILE A 20 -5.46 -10.25 -24.79
N LEU A 21 -5.43 -11.45 -24.20
CA LEU A 21 -4.72 -12.60 -24.77
C LEU A 21 -5.25 -13.03 -26.14
N THR A 22 -6.51 -12.75 -26.48
CA THR A 22 -7.10 -13.05 -27.80
C THR A 22 -6.75 -12.00 -28.86
N VAL A 23 -6.30 -10.79 -28.44
CA VAL A 23 -5.99 -9.68 -29.37
C VAL A 23 -4.63 -9.90 -30.03
N PRO A 24 -4.47 -9.67 -31.34
CA PRO A 24 -3.15 -9.67 -31.99
C PRO A 24 -2.19 -8.65 -31.36
N LYS A 25 -0.92 -9.03 -31.20
CA LYS A 25 0.12 -8.18 -30.55
C LYS A 25 0.40 -6.88 -31.28
N GLU A 26 0.10 -6.82 -32.57
CA GLU A 26 0.26 -5.65 -33.42
C GLU A 26 -0.76 -4.55 -33.09
N ASN A 27 -1.94 -4.93 -32.60
CA ASN A 27 -3.01 -3.99 -32.29
C ASN A 27 -2.89 -3.39 -30.90
N LYS A 28 -1.80 -2.63 -30.69
CA LYS A 28 -1.46 -1.99 -29.40
C LYS A 28 -2.57 -1.08 -28.87
N ASN A 29 -3.29 -0.40 -29.77
CA ASN A 29 -4.35 0.52 -29.37
C ASN A 29 -5.56 -0.24 -28.77
N LEU A 30 -5.97 -1.35 -29.38
CA LEU A 30 -7.06 -2.19 -28.84
C LEU A 30 -6.67 -2.79 -27.49
N VAL A 31 -5.42 -3.27 -27.34
CA VAL A 31 -4.89 -3.76 -26.06
C VAL A 31 -4.99 -2.68 -24.98
N ARG A 32 -4.55 -1.45 -25.27
CA ARG A 32 -4.63 -0.30 -24.33
C ARG A 32 -6.08 0.03 -24.00
N SER A 33 -6.97 0.05 -24.99
CA SER A 33 -8.39 0.35 -24.79
C SER A 33 -9.08 -0.68 -23.89
N ILE A 34 -8.80 -1.98 -24.09
CA ILE A 34 -9.34 -3.05 -23.23
C ILE A 34 -8.82 -2.90 -21.82
N ALA A 35 -7.51 -2.71 -21.63
CA ALA A 35 -6.91 -2.55 -20.30
C ALA A 35 -7.51 -1.34 -19.56
N THR A 36 -7.62 -0.20 -20.24
CA THR A 36 -8.20 1.03 -19.68
C THR A 36 -9.69 0.85 -19.38
N GLY A 37 -10.47 0.29 -20.31
CA GLY A 37 -11.89 0.05 -20.10
C GLY A 37 -12.15 -0.91 -18.95
N THR A 38 -11.38 -1.99 -18.84
CA THR A 38 -11.47 -2.95 -17.72
C THR A 38 -11.13 -2.29 -16.39
N SER A 39 -10.07 -1.48 -16.31
CA SER A 39 -9.70 -0.81 -15.07
C SER A 39 -10.71 0.25 -14.65
N ILE A 40 -11.27 1.00 -15.60
CA ILE A 40 -12.35 1.97 -15.33
C ILE A 40 -13.59 1.24 -14.84
N LEU A 41 -13.95 0.10 -15.44
CA LEU A 41 -15.09 -0.67 -14.98
C LEU A 41 -14.87 -1.23 -13.57
N ALA A 42 -13.66 -1.70 -13.25
CA ALA A 42 -13.29 -2.10 -11.88
C ALA A 42 -13.39 -0.91 -10.90
N LEU A 43 -12.96 0.29 -11.32
CA LEU A 43 -13.12 1.52 -10.53
C LEU A 43 -14.60 1.83 -10.29
N VAL A 44 -15.44 1.76 -11.31
CA VAL A 44 -16.89 1.99 -11.16
C VAL A 44 -17.49 0.98 -10.17
N VAL A 45 -17.18 -0.31 -10.30
CA VAL A 45 -17.67 -1.33 -9.37
C VAL A 45 -17.18 -1.07 -7.94
N SER A 46 -15.92 -0.66 -7.74
CA SER A 46 -15.41 -0.32 -6.39
C SER A 46 -16.10 0.91 -5.79
N LEU A 47 -16.46 1.90 -6.61
CA LEU A 47 -17.25 3.04 -6.16
C LEU A 47 -18.70 2.66 -5.84
N VAL A 48 -19.28 1.68 -6.55
CA VAL A 48 -20.59 1.10 -6.19
C VAL A 48 -20.49 0.39 -4.84
N VAL A 49 -19.45 -0.43 -4.62
CA VAL A 49 -19.18 -1.06 -3.31
C VAL A 49 -19.07 -0.01 -2.20
N TRP A 50 -18.34 1.08 -2.44
CA TRP A 50 -18.23 2.21 -1.52
C TRP A 50 -19.57 2.87 -1.21
N GLY A 51 -20.41 3.09 -2.23
CA GLY A 51 -21.74 3.70 -2.08
C GLY A 51 -22.75 2.80 -1.37
N MET A 52 -22.60 1.47 -1.48
CA MET A 52 -23.44 0.47 -0.82
C MET A 52 -22.97 0.13 0.60
N PHE A 53 -21.79 0.58 1.00
CA PHE A 53 -21.20 0.29 2.31
C PHE A 53 -21.98 1.00 3.43
N ASP A 54 -22.49 0.23 4.39
CA ASP A 54 -23.16 0.76 5.59
C ASP A 54 -22.11 1.13 6.64
N ARG A 55 -21.99 2.42 6.90
CA ARG A 55 -21.02 3.00 7.83
C ARG A 55 -21.35 2.78 9.30
N ALA A 56 -22.58 2.33 9.62
CA ALA A 56 -23.03 2.08 10.97
C ALA A 56 -22.90 0.61 11.38
N ASN A 57 -22.60 -0.30 10.43
CA ASN A 57 -22.49 -1.72 10.69
C ASN A 57 -21.01 -2.14 10.83
N PRO A 58 -20.56 -2.63 12.00
CA PRO A 58 -19.18 -3.09 12.22
C PRO A 58 -18.84 -4.42 11.55
N ASP A 59 -19.85 -5.21 11.18
CA ASP A 59 -19.67 -6.56 10.63
C ASP A 59 -19.14 -6.53 9.20
N MET A 60 -18.59 -7.68 8.77
CA MET A 60 -18.21 -7.87 7.37
C MET A 60 -19.45 -7.80 6.48
N GLN A 61 -19.40 -6.91 5.49
CA GLN A 61 -20.52 -6.64 4.59
C GLN A 61 -20.28 -7.27 3.21
N MET A 62 -21.37 -7.37 2.41
CA MET A 62 -21.33 -8.00 1.07
C MET A 62 -20.71 -9.39 1.10
N ASN A 63 -20.98 -10.11 2.18
CA ASN A 63 -20.36 -11.38 2.51
C ASN A 63 -20.75 -12.44 1.46
N HIS A 64 -19.73 -13.08 0.86
CA HIS A 64 -19.91 -14.17 -0.08
C HIS A 64 -19.10 -15.37 0.37
N PHE A 65 -19.81 -16.39 0.83
CA PHE A 65 -19.23 -17.63 1.33
C PHE A 65 -19.58 -18.79 0.39
N PHE A 66 -18.55 -19.54 0.01
CA PHE A 66 -18.69 -20.78 -0.73
C PHE A 66 -17.61 -21.77 -0.27
N GLN A 67 -18.00 -22.97 0.12
CA GLN A 67 -17.06 -24.03 0.46
C GLN A 67 -16.35 -24.49 -0.82
N TRP A 68 -15.04 -24.25 -0.91
CA TRP A 68 -14.26 -24.53 -2.12
C TRP A 68 -13.65 -25.93 -2.10
N PHE A 69 -12.89 -26.25 -1.05
CA PHE A 69 -12.32 -27.57 -0.82
C PHE A 69 -12.65 -28.08 0.57
N ASP A 70 -13.11 -29.34 0.64
CA ASP A 70 -13.25 -30.08 1.88
C ASP A 70 -12.69 -31.48 1.69
N LEU A 71 -11.54 -31.74 2.31
CA LEU A 71 -10.87 -33.04 2.31
C LEU A 71 -10.98 -33.72 3.68
N GLY A 72 -11.87 -33.24 4.57
CA GLY A 72 -12.04 -33.71 5.91
C GLY A 72 -10.97 -33.16 6.89
N PHE A 73 -9.70 -33.27 6.54
CA PHE A 73 -8.59 -32.74 7.34
C PHE A 73 -8.15 -31.33 6.88
N LEU A 74 -8.65 -30.83 5.76
CA LEU A 74 -8.32 -29.52 5.20
C LEU A 74 -9.58 -28.89 4.61
N GLN A 75 -10.01 -27.78 5.19
CA GLN A 75 -11.14 -27.00 4.70
C GLN A 75 -10.68 -25.64 4.24
N ILE A 76 -10.91 -25.32 2.97
CA ILE A 76 -10.61 -24.04 2.36
C ILE A 76 -11.89 -23.46 1.79
N ASN A 77 -12.19 -22.21 2.13
CA ASN A 77 -13.41 -21.55 1.75
C ASN A 77 -13.13 -20.37 0.83
N TYR A 78 -13.94 -20.23 -0.20
CA TYR A 78 -14.05 -18.99 -0.92
C TYR A 78 -14.93 -18.04 -0.11
N HIS A 79 -14.28 -17.22 0.72
CA HIS A 79 -14.95 -16.32 1.62
C HIS A 79 -14.47 -14.90 1.40
N LEU A 80 -15.36 -14.03 0.92
CA LEU A 80 -15.10 -12.62 0.66
C LEU A 80 -16.00 -11.76 1.52
N GLY A 81 -15.48 -10.61 1.93
CA GLY A 81 -16.24 -9.59 2.63
C GLY A 81 -15.48 -8.26 2.66
N VAL A 82 -16.18 -7.20 3.00
CA VAL A 82 -15.64 -5.85 3.08
C VAL A 82 -16.09 -5.17 4.37
N ASP A 83 -15.18 -4.42 4.98
CA ASP A 83 -15.43 -3.56 6.14
C ASP A 83 -14.77 -2.18 5.96
N GLY A 84 -14.76 -1.36 7.01
CA GLY A 84 -14.18 -0.02 6.95
C GLY A 84 -12.65 0.01 6.78
N LEU A 85 -11.94 -1.09 7.02
CA LEU A 85 -10.51 -1.20 6.72
C LEU A 85 -10.27 -1.51 5.24
N SER A 86 -11.04 -2.41 4.65
CA SER A 86 -10.85 -2.89 3.28
C SER A 86 -11.48 -1.97 2.23
N ALA A 87 -12.65 -1.36 2.48
CA ALA A 87 -13.34 -0.54 1.50
C ALA A 87 -12.50 0.63 0.95
N PRO A 88 -11.79 1.42 1.78
CA PRO A 88 -10.91 2.48 1.29
C PRO A 88 -9.75 1.96 0.43
N LEU A 89 -9.20 0.80 0.79
CA LEU A 89 -8.07 0.21 0.08
C LEU A 89 -8.49 -0.37 -1.28
N LEU A 90 -9.73 -0.85 -1.43
CA LEU A 90 -10.30 -1.25 -2.72
C LEU A 90 -10.40 -0.06 -3.67
N VAL A 91 -10.96 1.05 -3.21
CA VAL A 91 -11.11 2.28 -4.00
C VAL A 91 -9.73 2.85 -4.35
N LEU A 92 -8.82 2.92 -3.40
CA LEU A 92 -7.42 3.31 -3.64
C LEU A 92 -6.79 2.45 -4.74
N THR A 93 -6.94 1.12 -4.65
CA THR A 93 -6.35 0.16 -5.59
C THR A 93 -6.84 0.39 -7.01
N THR A 94 -8.14 0.55 -7.20
CA THR A 94 -8.72 0.75 -8.52
C THR A 94 -8.36 2.12 -9.09
N ILE A 95 -8.37 3.19 -8.30
CA ILE A 95 -7.96 4.54 -8.73
C ILE A 95 -6.48 4.53 -9.15
N VAL A 96 -5.57 4.10 -8.26
CA VAL A 96 -4.14 4.12 -8.54
C VAL A 96 -3.80 3.27 -9.74
N THR A 97 -4.38 2.08 -9.88
CA THR A 97 -4.10 1.20 -11.03
C THR A 97 -4.65 1.79 -12.33
N THR A 98 -5.85 2.35 -12.32
CA THR A 98 -6.42 3.02 -13.51
C THR A 98 -5.53 4.18 -13.96
N LEU A 99 -5.10 5.04 -13.04
CA LEU A 99 -4.23 6.17 -13.35
C LEU A 99 -2.83 5.71 -13.78
N SER A 100 -2.34 4.58 -13.24
CA SER A 100 -1.08 3.96 -13.67
C SER A 100 -1.17 3.39 -15.09
N ILE A 101 -2.32 2.87 -15.50
CA ILE A 101 -2.57 2.43 -16.88
C ILE A 101 -2.46 3.62 -17.85
N PHE A 102 -3.04 4.77 -17.53
CA PHE A 102 -2.84 5.99 -18.33
C PHE A 102 -1.37 6.41 -18.37
N ALA A 103 -0.67 6.36 -17.24
CA ALA A 103 0.76 6.67 -17.16
C ALA A 103 1.65 5.71 -17.99
N SER A 104 1.16 4.50 -18.30
CA SER A 104 1.90 3.46 -19.02
C SER A 104 1.81 3.55 -20.55
N PHE A 105 1.06 4.51 -21.12
CA PHE A 105 0.89 4.63 -22.57
C PHE A 105 2.19 4.93 -23.32
N THR A 106 3.23 5.36 -22.63
CA THR A 106 4.59 5.54 -23.14
C THR A 106 5.31 4.21 -23.42
N ILE A 107 4.85 3.10 -22.84
CA ILE A 107 5.43 1.77 -23.07
C ILE A 107 5.11 1.30 -24.49
N GLN A 108 6.16 0.98 -25.27
CA GLN A 108 6.07 0.59 -26.68
C GLN A 108 6.47 -0.88 -26.91
N ASN A 109 7.27 -1.46 -26.00
CA ASN A 109 7.78 -2.82 -26.14
C ASN A 109 6.89 -3.80 -25.37
N ARG A 110 6.54 -4.92 -26.01
CA ARG A 110 5.76 -6.01 -25.41
C ARG A 110 4.48 -5.52 -24.70
N VAL A 111 3.76 -4.61 -25.37
CA VAL A 111 2.61 -3.87 -24.80
C VAL A 111 1.53 -4.83 -24.29
N LYS A 112 1.23 -5.89 -25.07
CA LYS A 112 0.22 -6.89 -24.73
C LYS A 112 0.52 -7.56 -23.38
N GLU A 113 1.74 -8.06 -23.22
CA GLU A 113 2.15 -8.77 -22.00
C GLU A 113 2.17 -7.82 -20.78
N PHE A 114 2.58 -6.55 -20.97
CA PHE A 114 2.57 -5.55 -19.90
C PHE A 114 1.17 -5.37 -19.31
N TYR A 115 0.16 -5.18 -20.16
CA TYR A 115 -1.22 -4.98 -19.68
C TYR A 115 -1.85 -6.25 -19.13
N VAL A 116 -1.51 -7.42 -19.67
CA VAL A 116 -1.93 -8.71 -19.08
C VAL A 116 -1.42 -8.81 -17.64
N TRP A 117 -0.10 -8.61 -17.43
CA TRP A 117 0.48 -8.65 -16.08
C TRP A 117 -0.10 -7.58 -15.16
N THR A 118 -0.37 -6.39 -15.66
CA THR A 118 -0.97 -5.30 -14.86
C THR A 118 -2.39 -5.66 -14.39
N LEU A 119 -3.21 -6.26 -15.25
CA LEU A 119 -4.58 -6.66 -14.87
C LEU A 119 -4.59 -7.89 -13.95
N VAL A 120 -3.69 -8.85 -14.15
CA VAL A 120 -3.50 -9.98 -13.21
C VAL A 120 -3.05 -9.46 -11.84
N LEU A 121 -2.14 -8.49 -11.81
CA LEU A 121 -1.71 -7.82 -10.59
C LEU A 121 -2.89 -7.13 -9.88
N LEU A 122 -3.75 -6.44 -10.63
CA LEU A 122 -4.95 -5.79 -10.08
C LEU A 122 -5.90 -6.82 -9.44
N THR A 123 -6.10 -7.98 -10.09
CA THR A 123 -6.88 -9.09 -9.53
C THR A 123 -6.33 -9.54 -8.17
N GLY A 124 -5.01 -9.77 -8.09
CA GLY A 124 -4.35 -10.15 -6.83
C GLY A 124 -4.53 -9.10 -5.73
N MET A 125 -4.30 -7.82 -6.05
CA MET A 125 -4.42 -6.73 -5.08
C MET A 125 -5.85 -6.58 -4.54
N LEU A 126 -6.87 -6.65 -5.41
CA LEU A 126 -8.27 -6.58 -4.98
C LEU A 126 -8.63 -7.79 -4.12
N GLY A 127 -8.20 -8.99 -4.52
CA GLY A 127 -8.46 -10.22 -3.78
C GLY A 127 -7.89 -10.21 -2.36
N VAL A 128 -6.68 -9.66 -2.16
CA VAL A 128 -6.06 -9.52 -0.83
C VAL A 128 -6.94 -8.71 0.13
N PHE A 129 -7.54 -7.61 -0.34
CA PHE A 129 -8.32 -6.72 0.53
C PHE A 129 -9.73 -7.22 0.85
N VAL A 130 -10.22 -8.24 0.17
CA VAL A 130 -11.57 -8.80 0.42
C VAL A 130 -11.55 -10.23 0.93
N ALA A 131 -10.44 -10.96 0.86
CA ALA A 131 -10.34 -12.33 1.33
C ALA A 131 -10.46 -12.42 2.86
N LEU A 132 -11.38 -13.26 3.33
CA LEU A 132 -11.63 -13.58 4.74
C LEU A 132 -11.19 -15.00 5.13
N ASP A 133 -10.68 -15.77 4.19
CA ASP A 133 -10.01 -17.05 4.40
C ASP A 133 -8.49 -16.85 4.22
N MET A 134 -7.68 -17.32 5.18
CA MET A 134 -6.23 -17.09 5.16
C MET A 134 -5.53 -17.75 3.98
N PHE A 135 -6.02 -18.92 3.54
CA PHE A 135 -5.46 -19.59 2.38
C PHE A 135 -5.79 -18.82 1.09
N LEU A 136 -7.03 -18.35 0.98
CA LEU A 136 -7.45 -17.49 -0.15
C LEU A 136 -6.69 -16.16 -0.15
N PHE A 137 -6.48 -15.54 1.02
CA PHE A 137 -5.65 -14.36 1.19
C PHE A 137 -4.22 -14.62 0.69
N PHE A 138 -3.61 -15.74 1.09
CA PHE A 138 -2.28 -16.12 0.63
C PHE A 138 -2.21 -16.28 -0.89
N LEU A 139 -3.19 -16.94 -1.51
CA LEU A 139 -3.22 -17.10 -2.97
C LEU A 139 -3.25 -15.75 -3.70
N PHE A 140 -4.09 -14.82 -3.27
CA PHE A 140 -4.13 -13.48 -3.87
C PHE A 140 -2.87 -12.67 -3.57
N PHE A 141 -2.29 -12.81 -2.39
CA PHE A 141 -1.04 -12.16 -2.02
C PHE A 141 0.11 -12.62 -2.92
N GLU A 142 0.25 -13.94 -3.15
CA GLU A 142 1.22 -14.51 -4.08
C GLU A 142 0.93 -14.13 -5.55
N LEU A 143 -0.34 -14.05 -5.92
CA LEU A 143 -0.72 -13.60 -7.27
C LEU A 143 -0.22 -12.19 -7.57
N THR A 144 0.11 -11.36 -6.58
CA THR A 144 0.72 -10.04 -6.81
C THR A 144 2.23 -10.12 -7.05
N LEU A 145 2.89 -11.14 -6.55
CA LEU A 145 4.34 -11.29 -6.60
C LEU A 145 4.83 -11.54 -8.02
N ILE A 146 4.24 -12.53 -8.70
CA ILE A 146 4.65 -12.98 -10.02
C ILE A 146 4.53 -11.88 -11.08
N PRO A 147 3.38 -11.19 -11.25
CA PRO A 147 3.26 -10.11 -12.21
C PRO A 147 4.24 -8.99 -11.96
N MET A 148 4.42 -8.56 -10.71
CA MET A 148 5.33 -7.46 -10.39
C MET A 148 6.79 -7.85 -10.66
N PHE A 149 7.19 -9.10 -10.38
CA PHE A 149 8.50 -9.62 -10.76
C PHE A 149 8.74 -9.48 -12.26
N PHE A 150 7.80 -9.97 -13.11
CA PHE A 150 7.94 -9.88 -14.56
C PHE A 150 7.92 -8.44 -15.07
N ILE A 151 7.09 -7.56 -14.48
CA ILE A 151 7.05 -6.16 -14.87
C ILE A 151 8.40 -5.49 -14.60
N ILE A 152 9.03 -5.75 -13.46
CA ILE A 152 10.36 -5.21 -13.16
C ILE A 152 11.43 -5.84 -14.07
N ALA A 153 11.43 -7.18 -14.23
CA ALA A 153 12.46 -7.90 -14.97
C ALA A 153 12.46 -7.59 -16.48
N ILE A 154 11.30 -7.33 -17.07
CA ILE A 154 11.18 -7.12 -18.52
C ILE A 154 11.30 -5.64 -18.87
N TRP A 155 10.54 -4.76 -18.20
CA TRP A 155 10.43 -3.32 -18.54
C TRP A 155 11.25 -2.41 -17.63
N GLY A 156 11.99 -2.97 -16.69
CA GLY A 156 12.86 -2.24 -15.79
C GLY A 156 14.10 -1.62 -16.45
N GLY A 157 14.83 -0.85 -15.65
CA GLY A 157 16.05 -0.15 -16.04
C GLY A 157 17.29 -1.04 -16.19
N LYS A 158 18.47 -0.47 -15.94
CA LYS A 158 19.76 -1.14 -16.19
C LYS A 158 20.03 -2.34 -15.28
N ALA A 159 19.66 -2.24 -13.99
CA ALA A 159 19.87 -3.30 -12.99
C ALA A 159 18.58 -4.08 -12.68
N LYS A 160 17.66 -4.17 -13.65
CA LYS A 160 16.32 -4.75 -13.49
C LYS A 160 16.34 -6.20 -13.02
N GLU A 161 17.25 -7.02 -13.48
CA GLU A 161 17.37 -8.44 -13.09
C GLU A 161 17.66 -8.56 -11.60
N TYR A 162 18.68 -7.86 -11.11
CA TYR A 162 19.03 -7.84 -9.69
C TYR A 162 17.86 -7.32 -8.85
N ALA A 163 17.21 -6.23 -9.27
CA ALA A 163 16.09 -5.66 -8.54
C ALA A 163 14.88 -6.59 -8.50
N ALA A 164 14.56 -7.26 -9.63
CA ALA A 164 13.47 -8.21 -9.73
C ALA A 164 13.70 -9.45 -8.85
N PHE A 165 14.90 -10.06 -8.93
CA PHE A 165 15.23 -11.21 -8.08
C PHE A 165 15.27 -10.85 -6.60
N LYS A 166 15.83 -9.69 -6.24
CA LYS A 166 15.82 -9.21 -4.86
C LYS A 166 14.39 -9.01 -4.35
N PHE A 167 13.51 -8.40 -5.16
CA PHE A 167 12.10 -8.27 -4.85
C PHE A 167 11.45 -9.64 -4.64
N LEU A 168 11.64 -10.57 -5.58
CA LEU A 168 11.07 -11.93 -5.52
C LEU A 168 11.52 -12.68 -4.26
N LEU A 169 12.82 -12.68 -3.97
CA LEU A 169 13.38 -13.43 -2.84
C LEU A 169 12.93 -12.83 -1.49
N TYR A 170 12.98 -11.49 -1.34
CA TYR A 170 12.56 -10.86 -0.09
C TYR A 170 11.07 -11.05 0.17
N THR A 171 10.23 -10.71 -0.81
CA THR A 171 8.78 -10.78 -0.62
C THR A 171 8.29 -12.23 -0.62
N GLY A 172 8.92 -13.12 -1.39
CA GLY A 172 8.62 -14.55 -1.38
C GLY A 172 9.02 -15.23 -0.06
N LEU A 173 10.15 -14.83 0.56
CA LEU A 173 10.49 -15.31 1.90
C LEU A 173 9.45 -14.83 2.94
N GLY A 174 9.02 -13.58 2.87
CA GLY A 174 7.98 -13.04 3.75
C GLY A 174 6.67 -13.82 3.63
N SER A 175 6.24 -14.10 2.41
CA SER A 175 5.00 -14.87 2.18
C SER A 175 5.15 -16.36 2.53
N ALA A 176 6.34 -16.95 2.39
CA ALA A 176 6.60 -18.30 2.87
C ALA A 176 6.47 -18.40 4.41
N ILE A 177 7.03 -17.42 5.15
CA ILE A 177 6.82 -17.32 6.62
C ILE A 177 5.34 -17.18 6.93
N MET A 178 4.62 -16.32 6.22
CA MET A 178 3.17 -16.13 6.38
C MET A 178 2.41 -17.45 6.18
N PHE A 179 2.70 -18.17 5.11
CA PHE A 179 2.02 -19.43 4.81
C PHE A 179 2.26 -20.50 5.87
N ILE A 180 3.52 -20.69 6.29
CA ILE A 180 3.87 -21.60 7.37
C ILE A 180 3.12 -21.21 8.65
N THR A 181 3.03 -19.91 8.95
CA THR A 181 2.31 -19.43 10.13
C THR A 181 0.81 -19.71 10.01
N PHE A 182 0.19 -19.55 8.84
CA PHE A 182 -1.23 -19.90 8.65
C PHE A 182 -1.50 -21.39 8.85
N ILE A 183 -0.60 -22.28 8.38
CA ILE A 183 -0.69 -23.71 8.65
C ILE A 183 -0.54 -24.00 10.15
N ALA A 184 0.40 -23.33 10.82
CA ALA A 184 0.58 -23.49 12.26
C ALA A 184 -0.65 -23.01 13.05
N MET A 185 -1.27 -21.88 12.66
CA MET A 185 -2.52 -21.40 13.27
C MET A 185 -3.66 -22.39 13.07
N TYR A 186 -3.80 -22.94 11.87
CA TYR A 186 -4.79 -23.98 11.56
C TYR A 186 -4.61 -25.20 12.47
N TYR A 187 -3.37 -25.70 12.61
CA TYR A 187 -3.07 -26.87 13.44
C TYR A 187 -3.28 -26.59 14.93
N VAL A 188 -2.86 -25.42 15.43
CA VAL A 188 -3.06 -25.03 16.84
C VAL A 188 -4.55 -24.89 17.15
N ALA A 189 -5.34 -24.31 16.25
CA ALA A 189 -6.79 -24.21 16.41
C ALA A 189 -7.43 -25.60 16.46
N LEU A 190 -7.02 -26.53 15.58
CA LEU A 190 -7.48 -27.92 15.60
C LEU A 190 -7.18 -28.62 16.93
N GLN A 191 -5.95 -28.49 17.44
CA GLN A 191 -5.56 -29.13 18.70
C GLN A 191 -6.29 -28.55 19.92
N ALA A 192 -6.54 -27.23 19.92
CA ALA A 192 -7.13 -26.53 21.03
C ALA A 192 -8.66 -26.65 21.07
N SER A 193 -9.35 -26.54 19.94
CA SER A 193 -10.82 -26.50 19.85
C SER A 193 -11.45 -27.77 19.25
N GLY A 194 -10.64 -28.64 18.63
CA GLY A 194 -11.16 -29.78 17.84
C GLY A 194 -11.68 -29.34 16.45
N TYR A 195 -11.64 -28.06 16.13
CA TYR A 195 -12.13 -27.51 14.86
C TYR A 195 -11.01 -26.79 14.10
N ALA A 196 -10.82 -27.16 12.85
CA ALA A 196 -9.79 -26.59 12.00
C ALA A 196 -10.42 -25.70 10.90
N THR A 197 -9.89 -24.49 10.74
CA THR A 197 -10.39 -23.56 9.74
C THR A 197 -9.31 -22.56 9.32
N PHE A 198 -9.41 -22.03 8.10
CA PHE A 198 -8.66 -20.85 7.65
C PHE A 198 -9.51 -19.57 7.69
N ASN A 199 -10.75 -19.63 8.10
CA ASN A 199 -11.61 -18.45 8.24
C ASN A 199 -11.04 -17.52 9.32
N MET A 200 -10.69 -16.30 8.94
CA MET A 200 -10.04 -15.31 9.82
C MET A 200 -10.91 -14.94 11.02
N ILE A 201 -12.22 -14.83 10.83
CA ILE A 201 -13.18 -14.45 11.88
C ILE A 201 -13.28 -15.56 12.91
N VAL A 202 -13.44 -16.80 12.45
CA VAL A 202 -13.56 -17.98 13.33
C VAL A 202 -12.24 -18.23 14.06
N LEU A 203 -11.09 -18.06 13.40
CA LEU A 203 -9.79 -18.19 14.07
C LEU A 203 -9.58 -17.12 15.14
N ALA A 204 -10.00 -15.88 14.92
CA ALA A 204 -9.93 -14.84 15.93
C ALA A 204 -10.75 -15.22 17.16
N ASP A 205 -11.97 -15.75 16.97
CA ASP A 205 -12.83 -16.23 18.05
C ASP A 205 -12.22 -17.43 18.80
N ILE A 206 -11.66 -18.42 18.09
CA ILE A 206 -10.98 -19.56 18.72
C ILE A 206 -9.81 -19.09 19.59
N PHE A 207 -8.92 -18.25 19.04
CA PHE A 207 -7.75 -17.77 19.80
C PHE A 207 -8.10 -16.83 20.95
N ALA A 208 -9.27 -16.18 20.92
CA ALA A 208 -9.78 -15.38 22.04
C ALA A 208 -10.34 -16.24 23.16
N ASN A 209 -11.12 -17.30 22.84
CA ASN A 209 -11.95 -18.03 23.80
C ASN A 209 -11.37 -19.38 24.22
N VAL A 210 -10.41 -19.94 23.50
CA VAL A 210 -9.82 -21.24 23.81
C VAL A 210 -8.43 -21.07 24.43
N GLU A 211 -8.12 -21.88 25.45
CA GLU A 211 -6.81 -21.84 26.10
C GLU A 211 -5.69 -22.31 25.16
N VAL A 212 -4.93 -21.33 24.68
CA VAL A 212 -3.68 -21.54 23.95
C VAL A 212 -2.56 -20.83 24.70
N SER A 213 -1.43 -21.51 24.89
CA SER A 213 -0.27 -20.93 25.58
C SER A 213 0.11 -19.55 25.01
N SER A 214 0.29 -18.56 25.90
CA SER A 214 0.72 -17.21 25.54
C SER A 214 2.02 -17.19 24.73
N THR A 215 2.92 -18.15 25.02
CA THR A 215 4.18 -18.28 24.25
C THR A 215 3.92 -18.70 22.81
N VAL A 216 2.96 -19.60 22.56
CA VAL A 216 2.56 -20.03 21.21
C VAL A 216 1.90 -18.86 20.47
N LYS A 217 0.93 -18.18 21.10
CA LYS A 217 0.31 -16.97 20.52
C LYS A 217 1.34 -15.90 20.17
N ALA A 218 2.31 -15.65 21.07
CA ALA A 218 3.40 -14.70 20.83
C ALA A 218 4.29 -15.10 19.65
N GLY A 219 4.63 -16.38 19.54
CA GLY A 219 5.40 -16.90 18.41
C GLY A 219 4.68 -16.74 17.07
N LEU A 220 3.37 -17.07 17.03
CA LEU A 220 2.54 -16.90 15.83
C LEU A 220 2.40 -15.42 15.43
N PHE A 221 2.14 -14.53 16.40
CA PHE A 221 2.07 -13.09 16.17
C PHE A 221 3.38 -12.53 15.61
N LEU A 222 4.52 -12.87 16.21
CA LEU A 222 5.83 -12.38 15.74
C LEU A 222 6.17 -12.92 14.36
N ALA A 223 5.81 -14.16 14.03
CA ALA A 223 6.00 -14.71 12.69
C ALA A 223 5.14 -13.95 11.65
N LEU A 224 3.87 -13.65 11.96
CA LEU A 224 3.02 -12.80 11.13
C LEU A 224 3.58 -11.39 11.01
N PHE A 225 4.04 -10.81 12.11
CA PHE A 225 4.64 -9.47 12.12
C PHE A 225 5.85 -9.42 11.19
N VAL A 226 6.78 -10.38 11.25
CA VAL A 226 7.94 -10.47 10.34
C VAL A 226 7.49 -10.64 8.89
N ALA A 227 6.51 -11.50 8.62
CA ALA A 227 5.99 -11.71 7.27
C ALA A 227 5.44 -10.41 6.65
N PHE A 228 4.61 -9.68 7.40
CA PHE A 228 4.06 -8.40 6.94
C PHE A 228 5.08 -7.26 6.97
N ALA A 229 6.08 -7.30 7.86
CA ALA A 229 7.19 -6.36 7.94
C ALA A 229 8.03 -6.32 6.65
N VAL A 230 8.16 -7.45 5.97
CA VAL A 230 8.82 -7.50 4.65
C VAL A 230 8.04 -6.67 3.64
N LYS A 231 6.72 -6.81 3.58
CA LYS A 231 5.88 -6.13 2.58
C LYS A 231 5.66 -4.66 2.93
N LEU A 232 5.48 -4.32 4.22
CA LEU A 232 5.32 -2.94 4.74
C LEU A 232 6.65 -2.16 4.82
N PRO A 233 7.70 -2.58 4.26
CA PRO A 233 9.13 -2.41 4.37
C PRO A 233 9.61 -1.84 5.73
N ILE A 234 9.42 -2.64 6.78
CA ILE A 234 9.91 -2.31 8.13
C ILE A 234 11.41 -2.65 8.22
N PHE A 235 12.18 -1.80 8.91
CA PHE A 235 13.58 -2.11 9.23
C PHE A 235 13.68 -3.44 10.03
N PRO A 236 14.59 -4.35 9.69
CA PRO A 236 15.62 -4.31 8.64
C PRO A 236 15.19 -4.89 7.27
N PHE A 237 13.94 -5.25 7.07
CA PHE A 237 13.44 -6.00 5.89
C PHE A 237 13.10 -5.10 4.68
N HIS A 238 13.46 -3.82 4.70
CA HIS A 238 13.08 -2.79 3.72
C HIS A 238 13.98 -2.72 2.47
N THR A 239 15.14 -3.37 2.46
CA THR A 239 16.22 -3.08 1.48
C THR A 239 15.89 -3.45 0.04
N TRP A 240 14.87 -4.25 -0.20
CA TRP A 240 14.37 -4.58 -1.54
C TRP A 240 13.65 -3.41 -2.21
N LEU A 241 12.97 -2.57 -1.41
CA LEU A 241 12.08 -1.53 -1.90
C LEU A 241 12.77 -0.46 -2.76
N PRO A 242 13.89 0.18 -2.32
CA PRO A 242 14.57 1.17 -3.14
C PRO A 242 15.08 0.59 -4.47
N ASN A 243 15.57 -0.65 -4.47
CA ASN A 243 16.05 -1.30 -5.69
C ASN A 243 14.90 -1.58 -6.66
N ALA A 244 13.78 -2.14 -6.17
CA ALA A 244 12.60 -2.41 -6.99
C ALA A 244 12.04 -1.12 -7.60
N HIS A 245 11.87 -0.05 -6.80
CA HIS A 245 11.35 1.23 -7.30
C HIS A 245 12.25 1.89 -8.33
N VAL A 246 13.55 1.94 -8.09
CA VAL A 246 14.50 2.62 -8.99
C VAL A 246 14.47 1.98 -10.37
N GLU A 247 14.39 0.65 -10.43
CA GLU A 247 14.42 -0.07 -11.70
C GLU A 247 13.04 -0.22 -12.36
N ALA A 248 11.96 -0.37 -11.60
CA ALA A 248 10.61 -0.54 -12.15
C ALA A 248 10.21 0.60 -13.13
N PRO A 249 9.43 0.32 -14.18
CA PRO A 249 8.83 1.37 -14.99
C PRO A 249 7.91 2.26 -14.15
N THR A 250 7.69 3.51 -14.57
CA THR A 250 6.94 4.53 -13.80
C THR A 250 5.59 4.02 -13.32
N ALA A 251 4.78 3.44 -14.19
CA ALA A 251 3.47 2.90 -13.84
C ALA A 251 3.55 1.79 -12.78
N ALA A 252 4.56 0.91 -12.86
CA ALA A 252 4.77 -0.11 -11.84
C ALA A 252 5.22 0.46 -10.51
N SER A 253 6.06 1.51 -10.50
CA SER A 253 6.43 2.21 -9.27
C SER A 253 5.23 2.89 -8.60
N MET A 254 4.28 3.43 -9.40
CA MET A 254 3.02 3.98 -8.88
C MET A 254 2.19 2.91 -8.16
N ILE A 255 2.02 1.72 -8.75
CA ILE A 255 1.26 0.61 -8.16
C ILE A 255 2.00 0.03 -6.95
N LEU A 256 3.31 -0.16 -7.05
CA LEU A 256 4.12 -0.72 -5.98
C LEU A 256 4.05 0.17 -4.71
N ALA A 257 4.29 1.48 -4.85
CA ALA A 257 4.18 2.43 -3.74
C ALA A 257 2.74 2.70 -3.32
N GLY A 258 1.83 2.80 -4.28
CA GLY A 258 0.44 3.17 -4.04
C GLY A 258 -0.38 2.08 -3.36
N VAL A 259 -0.13 0.81 -3.68
CA VAL A 259 -0.98 -0.32 -3.27
C VAL A 259 -0.23 -1.45 -2.60
N LEU A 260 0.85 -2.00 -3.21
CA LEU A 260 1.47 -3.23 -2.71
C LEU A 260 2.00 -3.12 -1.27
N LEU A 261 2.53 -1.96 -0.88
CA LEU A 261 2.97 -1.73 0.50
C LEU A 261 1.82 -1.80 1.50
N LYS A 262 0.62 -1.36 1.08
CA LYS A 262 -0.59 -1.33 1.93
C LYS A 262 -1.10 -2.72 2.28
N MET A 263 -0.82 -3.70 1.43
CA MET A 263 -1.16 -5.11 1.73
C MET A 263 -0.43 -5.61 2.99
N GLY A 264 0.80 -5.13 3.24
CA GLY A 264 1.53 -5.42 4.49
C GLY A 264 0.86 -4.80 5.72
N GLY A 265 0.51 -3.51 5.65
CA GLY A 265 -0.21 -2.82 6.73
C GLY A 265 -1.60 -3.39 6.97
N TYR A 266 -2.33 -3.68 5.90
CA TYR A 266 -3.63 -4.36 5.96
C TYR A 266 -3.51 -5.72 6.64
N GLY A 267 -2.57 -6.57 6.22
CA GLY A 267 -2.37 -7.90 6.82
C GLY A 267 -1.98 -7.83 8.28
N LEU A 268 -1.14 -6.86 8.67
CA LEU A 268 -0.77 -6.65 10.06
C LEU A 268 -1.99 -6.26 10.93
N ILE A 269 -2.83 -5.35 10.45
CA ILE A 269 -4.03 -4.93 11.17
C ILE A 269 -5.07 -6.05 11.14
N ARG A 270 -5.40 -6.61 9.96
CA ARG A 270 -6.46 -7.60 9.77
C ARG A 270 -6.18 -8.93 10.44
N ILE A 271 -4.99 -9.48 10.24
CA ILE A 271 -4.64 -10.82 10.70
C ILE A 271 -3.82 -10.75 11.98
N GLY A 272 -2.73 -9.94 11.99
CA GLY A 272 -1.86 -9.84 13.14
C GLY A 272 -2.60 -9.38 14.39
N ILE A 273 -3.17 -8.17 14.33
CA ILE A 273 -3.90 -7.58 15.47
C ILE A 273 -5.28 -8.22 15.61
N GLY A 274 -6.00 -8.44 14.51
CA GLY A 274 -7.35 -8.96 14.52
C GLY A 274 -7.47 -10.35 15.15
N VAL A 275 -6.44 -11.21 15.03
CA VAL A 275 -6.43 -12.56 15.63
C VAL A 275 -5.71 -12.58 16.98
N PHE A 276 -4.70 -11.73 17.18
CA PHE A 276 -3.88 -11.72 18.40
C PHE A 276 -3.79 -10.32 19.04
N PRO A 277 -4.92 -9.70 19.45
CA PRO A 277 -4.92 -8.35 19.99
C PRO A 277 -4.04 -8.21 21.25
N ASP A 278 -4.11 -9.20 22.16
CA ASP A 278 -3.31 -9.23 23.40
C ASP A 278 -1.80 -9.27 23.12
N GLN A 279 -1.39 -10.05 22.09
CA GLN A 279 0.01 -10.14 21.75
C GLN A 279 0.48 -8.87 21.03
N ALA A 280 -0.39 -8.26 20.23
CA ALA A 280 -0.09 -6.96 19.62
C ALA A 280 0.16 -5.89 20.69
N ALA A 281 -0.70 -5.81 21.72
CA ALA A 281 -0.51 -4.93 22.87
C ALA A 281 0.80 -5.24 23.63
N ARG A 282 1.07 -6.51 23.89
CA ARG A 282 2.34 -6.95 24.53
C ARG A 282 3.58 -6.50 23.78
N PHE A 283 3.53 -6.45 22.43
CA PHE A 283 4.62 -6.01 21.58
C PHE A 283 4.50 -4.55 21.12
N ALA A 284 3.61 -3.74 21.73
CA ALA A 284 3.42 -2.34 21.40
C ALA A 284 4.72 -1.54 21.34
N THR A 285 5.57 -1.71 22.35
CA THR A 285 6.88 -1.03 22.43
C THR A 285 7.80 -1.42 21.27
N LEU A 286 7.82 -2.70 20.85
CA LEU A 286 8.61 -3.15 19.70
C LEU A 286 8.07 -2.52 18.40
N ILE A 287 6.75 -2.48 18.22
CA ILE A 287 6.10 -1.90 17.02
C ILE A 287 6.39 -0.40 16.97
N ALA A 288 6.26 0.34 18.11
CA ALA A 288 6.56 1.77 18.20
C ALA A 288 8.04 2.06 17.91
N LEU A 289 8.95 1.27 18.50
CA LEU A 289 10.38 1.40 18.27
C LEU A 289 10.74 1.24 16.78
N LEU A 290 10.23 0.20 16.15
CA LEU A 290 10.46 -0.03 14.71
C LEU A 290 9.80 1.06 13.86
N GLY A 291 8.66 1.59 14.29
CA GLY A 291 8.02 2.75 13.66
C GLY A 291 8.94 3.97 13.67
N VAL A 292 9.45 4.33 14.83
CA VAL A 292 10.41 5.46 14.98
C VAL A 292 11.71 5.23 14.21
N VAL A 293 12.26 4.01 14.26
CA VAL A 293 13.44 3.64 13.45
C VAL A 293 13.16 3.85 11.97
N ASN A 294 12.02 3.37 11.46
CA ASN A 294 11.64 3.58 10.06
C ASN A 294 11.53 5.07 9.71
N ILE A 295 10.88 5.87 10.56
CA ILE A 295 10.70 7.31 10.35
C ILE A 295 12.07 7.99 10.21
N ILE A 296 12.92 7.86 11.21
CA ILE A 296 14.19 8.58 11.26
C ILE A 296 15.19 8.03 10.24
N TYR A 297 15.39 6.70 10.23
CA TYR A 297 16.33 6.04 9.32
C TYR A 297 15.94 6.25 7.85
N GLY A 298 14.64 6.08 7.51
CA GLY A 298 14.13 6.31 6.16
C GLY A 298 14.34 7.75 5.70
N ALA A 299 14.06 8.73 6.57
CA ALA A 299 14.25 10.14 6.28
C ALA A 299 15.73 10.53 6.11
N LEU A 300 16.61 10.05 6.98
CA LEU A 300 18.06 10.30 6.86
C LEU A 300 18.62 9.67 5.58
N LEU A 301 18.19 8.46 5.21
CA LEU A 301 18.60 7.86 3.95
C LEU A 301 18.04 8.60 2.75
N ALA A 302 16.80 9.11 2.80
CA ALA A 302 16.25 9.95 1.74
C ALA A 302 17.06 11.23 1.54
N LEU A 303 17.49 11.86 2.63
CA LEU A 303 18.29 13.12 2.63
C LEU A 303 19.61 12.97 1.84
N VAL A 304 20.28 11.84 1.97
CA VAL A 304 21.60 11.61 1.34
C VAL A 304 21.52 11.04 -0.08
N GLN A 305 20.33 10.81 -0.63
CA GLN A 305 20.22 10.26 -1.98
C GLN A 305 20.62 11.26 -3.07
N THR A 306 21.23 10.72 -4.10
CA THR A 306 21.61 11.45 -5.33
C THR A 306 20.67 11.16 -6.50
N ASP A 307 19.88 10.09 -6.43
CA ASP A 307 18.84 9.71 -7.41
C ASP A 307 17.45 10.11 -6.87
N LEU A 308 16.72 10.93 -7.62
CA LEU A 308 15.42 11.46 -7.22
C LEU A 308 14.38 10.35 -7.00
N LYS A 309 14.40 9.29 -7.79
CA LYS A 309 13.48 8.15 -7.64
C LYS A 309 13.79 7.35 -6.39
N ARG A 310 15.07 7.23 -6.05
CA ARG A 310 15.53 6.54 -4.85
C ARG A 310 15.21 7.33 -3.58
N LEU A 311 15.28 8.66 -3.64
CA LEU A 311 14.84 9.54 -2.56
C LEU A 311 13.36 9.31 -2.24
N VAL A 312 12.47 9.29 -3.25
CA VAL A 312 11.05 9.01 -3.07
C VAL A 312 10.81 7.60 -2.53
N ALA A 313 11.62 6.59 -2.91
CA ALA A 313 11.50 5.25 -2.35
C ALA A 313 11.83 5.20 -0.84
N PHE A 314 12.88 5.91 -0.39
CA PHE A 314 13.21 6.00 1.03
C PHE A 314 12.20 6.83 1.82
N SER A 315 11.59 7.86 1.22
CA SER A 315 10.50 8.58 1.87
C SER A 315 9.31 7.66 2.19
N SER A 316 9.02 6.69 1.31
CA SER A 316 7.96 5.68 1.58
C SER A 316 8.27 4.82 2.81
N ILE A 317 9.53 4.46 3.06
CA ILE A 317 9.95 3.73 4.27
C ILE A 317 9.67 4.58 5.52
N SER A 318 10.02 5.87 5.47
CA SER A 318 9.75 6.81 6.56
C SER A 318 8.25 6.91 6.85
N HIS A 319 7.41 7.11 5.84
CA HIS A 319 5.97 7.23 6.00
C HIS A 319 5.29 5.93 6.49
N MET A 320 5.81 4.76 6.14
CA MET A 320 5.32 3.50 6.71
C MET A 320 5.68 3.36 8.20
N GLY A 321 6.70 4.05 8.68
CA GLY A 321 6.99 4.18 10.11
C GLY A 321 5.87 4.92 10.87
N ILE A 322 5.23 5.92 10.25
CA ILE A 322 4.06 6.62 10.84
C ILE A 322 2.87 5.67 10.96
N VAL A 323 2.66 4.77 9.99
CA VAL A 323 1.63 3.72 10.09
C VAL A 323 1.87 2.85 11.33
N LEU A 324 3.12 2.39 11.53
CA LEU A 324 3.47 1.59 12.71
C LEU A 324 3.27 2.35 14.02
N LEU A 325 3.62 3.63 14.05
CA LEU A 325 3.46 4.46 15.23
C LEU A 325 1.97 4.63 15.59
N GLY A 326 1.13 4.87 14.59
CA GLY A 326 -0.32 4.93 14.76
C GLY A 326 -0.90 3.60 15.26
N ILE A 327 -0.48 2.47 14.69
CA ILE A 327 -0.87 1.13 15.15
C ILE A 327 -0.45 0.90 16.61
N ALA A 328 0.81 1.20 16.94
CA ALA A 328 1.37 0.92 18.26
C ALA A 328 0.72 1.73 19.40
N SER A 329 0.03 2.81 19.07
CA SER A 329 -0.69 3.61 20.06
C SER A 329 -1.89 2.89 20.67
N PHE A 330 -2.49 1.95 19.92
CA PHE A 330 -3.73 1.25 20.26
C PHE A 330 -4.87 2.18 20.69
N THR A 331 -4.88 3.40 20.17
CA THR A 331 -5.95 4.38 20.31
C THR A 331 -6.78 4.48 19.03
N GLU A 332 -8.04 4.88 19.14
CA GLU A 332 -8.89 5.10 17.96
C GLU A 332 -8.25 6.12 16.99
N SER A 333 -7.76 7.25 17.51
CA SER A 333 -7.10 8.27 16.70
C SER A 333 -5.86 7.75 15.99
N GLY A 334 -5.02 6.98 16.68
CA GLY A 334 -3.80 6.43 16.10
C GLY A 334 -4.08 5.36 15.05
N MET A 335 -5.04 4.47 15.29
CA MET A 335 -5.44 3.46 14.32
C MET A 335 -6.10 4.11 13.09
N GLN A 336 -6.95 5.12 13.28
CA GLN A 336 -7.47 5.93 12.17
C GLN A 336 -6.32 6.59 11.40
N GLY A 337 -5.37 7.21 12.09
CA GLY A 337 -4.18 7.82 11.48
C GLY A 337 -3.36 6.83 10.67
N ALA A 338 -3.18 5.59 11.15
CA ALA A 338 -2.49 4.53 10.42
C ALA A 338 -3.22 4.17 9.11
N ILE A 339 -4.55 3.97 9.15
CA ILE A 339 -5.34 3.64 7.96
C ILE A 339 -5.37 4.83 6.99
N PHE A 340 -5.56 6.06 7.50
CA PHE A 340 -5.45 7.27 6.70
C PHE A 340 -4.10 7.37 6.01
N GLN A 341 -2.99 7.05 6.71
CA GLN A 341 -1.66 7.09 6.13
C GLN A 341 -1.46 6.04 5.04
N LEU A 342 -2.06 4.85 5.17
CA LEU A 342 -2.06 3.87 4.09
C LEU A 342 -2.72 4.43 2.82
N VAL A 343 -3.87 5.08 2.95
CA VAL A 343 -4.61 5.66 1.82
C VAL A 343 -3.93 6.90 1.27
N SER A 344 -3.61 7.87 2.13
CA SER A 344 -2.99 9.16 1.78
C SER A 344 -1.65 8.95 1.08
N HIS A 345 -0.74 8.18 1.69
CA HIS A 345 0.54 7.84 1.08
C HIS A 345 0.34 7.10 -0.26
N GLY A 346 -0.74 6.35 -0.43
CA GLY A 346 -1.07 5.69 -1.69
C GLY A 346 -1.19 6.68 -2.85
N PHE A 347 -1.95 7.74 -2.69
CA PHE A 347 -2.12 8.79 -3.69
C PHE A 347 -0.86 9.64 -3.85
N ILE A 348 -0.26 10.07 -2.75
CA ILE A 348 0.90 10.97 -2.74
C ILE A 348 2.13 10.30 -3.36
N ALA A 349 2.45 9.06 -2.97
CA ALA A 349 3.59 8.34 -3.49
C ALA A 349 3.41 7.98 -4.97
N ALA A 350 2.20 7.58 -5.39
CA ALA A 350 1.90 7.34 -6.80
C ALA A 350 2.13 8.62 -7.63
N LEU A 351 1.70 9.78 -7.12
CA LEU A 351 1.92 11.07 -7.79
C LEU A 351 3.42 11.41 -7.84
N LEU A 352 4.15 11.29 -6.75
CA LEU A 352 5.60 11.55 -6.71
C LEU A 352 6.35 10.65 -7.71
N PHE A 353 6.08 9.35 -7.74
CA PHE A 353 6.72 8.45 -8.71
C PHE A 353 6.33 8.76 -10.15
N PHE A 354 5.08 9.16 -10.40
CA PHE A 354 4.67 9.63 -11.71
C PHE A 354 5.44 10.88 -12.13
N MET A 355 5.56 11.86 -11.26
CA MET A 355 6.28 13.12 -11.54
C MET A 355 7.76 12.88 -11.81
N VAL A 356 8.43 12.04 -11.01
CA VAL A 356 9.82 11.64 -11.26
C VAL A 356 9.96 10.94 -12.61
N GLY A 357 8.99 10.07 -12.97
CA GLY A 357 8.97 9.40 -14.26
C GLY A 357 8.79 10.37 -15.44
N ALA A 358 7.86 11.32 -15.33
CA ALA A 358 7.60 12.34 -16.35
C ALA A 358 8.80 13.27 -16.57
N ILE A 359 9.50 13.65 -15.49
CA ILE A 359 10.76 14.41 -15.57
C ILE A 359 11.83 13.56 -16.25
N TYR A 360 12.01 12.30 -15.85
CA TYR A 360 12.99 11.38 -16.44
C TYR A 360 12.77 11.14 -17.94
N GLU A 361 11.53 11.05 -18.41
CA GLU A 361 11.24 10.90 -19.84
C GLU A 361 11.78 12.06 -20.68
N ARG A 362 11.87 13.25 -20.09
CA ARG A 362 12.35 14.47 -20.75
C ARG A 362 13.85 14.68 -20.58
N THR A 363 14.34 14.54 -19.37
CA THR A 363 15.74 14.85 -19.02
C THR A 363 16.70 13.68 -19.24
N LYS A 364 16.18 12.44 -19.31
CA LYS A 364 16.92 11.18 -19.39
C LYS A 364 17.87 10.94 -18.21
N THR A 365 17.76 11.74 -17.15
CA THR A 365 18.51 11.57 -15.90
C THR A 365 17.59 11.68 -14.69
N ARG A 366 18.00 11.03 -13.60
CA ARG A 366 17.37 11.14 -12.28
C ARG A 366 18.36 11.68 -11.25
N THR A 367 19.61 11.93 -11.67
CA THR A 367 20.66 12.45 -10.81
C THR A 367 20.32 13.89 -10.42
N ILE A 368 20.14 14.11 -9.11
CA ILE A 368 19.64 15.39 -8.58
C ILE A 368 20.59 16.55 -8.96
N SER A 369 21.92 16.32 -8.95
CA SER A 369 22.91 17.33 -9.30
C SER A 369 22.94 17.72 -10.78
N GLU A 370 22.36 16.90 -11.66
CA GLU A 370 22.25 17.17 -13.09
C GLU A 370 20.94 17.90 -13.45
N LEU A 371 20.00 17.95 -12.49
CA LEU A 371 18.73 18.65 -12.63
C LEU A 371 18.85 20.03 -11.97
N GLY A 372 18.14 21.01 -12.49
CA GLY A 372 18.11 22.35 -11.89
C GLY A 372 17.26 23.29 -12.72
N GLY A 373 16.54 24.20 -12.07
CA GLY A 373 15.77 25.26 -12.73
C GLY A 373 14.63 24.76 -13.63
N LEU A 374 14.18 23.51 -13.46
CA LEU A 374 13.18 22.89 -14.34
C LEU A 374 11.85 23.66 -14.38
N SER A 375 11.52 24.43 -13.35
CA SER A 375 10.33 25.31 -13.35
C SER A 375 10.33 26.36 -14.48
N LYS A 376 11.49 26.67 -15.04
CA LYS A 376 11.61 27.65 -16.14
C LYS A 376 11.28 27.04 -17.50
N SER A 377 11.48 25.73 -17.69
CA SER A 377 11.24 25.04 -18.96
C SER A 377 9.96 24.19 -18.95
N ILE A 378 9.65 23.54 -17.84
CA ILE A 378 8.47 22.65 -17.65
C ILE A 378 7.67 23.07 -16.42
N PRO A 379 7.06 24.28 -16.39
CA PRO A 379 6.42 24.85 -15.20
C PRO A 379 5.24 24.03 -14.69
N ILE A 380 4.46 23.37 -15.54
CA ILE A 380 3.32 22.54 -15.15
C ILE A 380 3.80 21.32 -14.37
N LEU A 381 4.74 20.57 -14.94
CA LEU A 381 5.32 19.41 -14.24
C LEU A 381 6.00 19.82 -12.94
N ALA A 382 6.73 20.95 -12.94
CA ALA A 382 7.37 21.48 -11.75
C ALA A 382 6.35 21.85 -10.66
N GLY A 383 5.22 22.44 -11.03
CA GLY A 383 4.12 22.80 -10.11
C GLY A 383 3.46 21.57 -9.49
N PHE A 384 3.16 20.54 -10.28
CA PHE A 384 2.62 19.28 -9.76
C PHE A 384 3.62 18.52 -8.88
N MET A 385 4.90 18.53 -9.24
CA MET A 385 5.96 17.94 -8.41
C MET A 385 6.05 18.65 -7.05
N LEU A 386 5.98 19.99 -7.04
CA LEU A 386 5.96 20.75 -5.79
C LEU A 386 4.70 20.45 -4.97
N ALA A 387 3.52 20.39 -5.58
CA ALA A 387 2.28 20.05 -4.90
C ALA A 387 2.34 18.63 -4.28
N ALA A 388 2.91 17.65 -5.01
CA ALA A 388 3.13 16.30 -4.50
C ALA A 388 4.10 16.27 -3.32
N ALA A 389 5.19 17.06 -3.39
CA ALA A 389 6.13 17.21 -2.30
C ALA A 389 5.47 17.85 -1.07
N MET A 390 4.67 18.90 -1.24
CA MET A 390 3.91 19.54 -0.15
C MET A 390 2.90 18.59 0.50
N ALA A 391 2.24 17.74 -0.30
CA ALA A 391 1.35 16.72 0.22
C ALA A 391 2.09 15.67 1.07
N SER A 392 3.32 15.32 0.66
CA SER A 392 4.19 14.38 1.40
C SER A 392 4.82 14.99 2.65
N VAL A 393 4.99 16.31 2.69
CA VAL A 393 5.45 17.05 3.90
C VAL A 393 4.34 17.18 4.94
N GLY A 394 3.08 16.91 4.56
CA GLY A 394 1.95 17.08 5.46
C GLY A 394 1.43 18.53 5.52
N LEU A 395 1.37 19.24 4.39
CA LEU A 395 0.79 20.59 4.36
C LEU A 395 -0.71 20.54 4.69
N PRO A 396 -1.21 21.36 5.64
CA PRO A 396 -2.65 21.47 5.93
C PRO A 396 -3.50 21.70 4.66
N GLY A 397 -4.60 20.97 4.54
CA GLY A 397 -5.45 20.93 3.35
C GLY A 397 -5.12 19.78 2.38
N LEU A 398 -4.02 19.03 2.63
CA LEU A 398 -3.65 17.83 1.90
C LEU A 398 -3.75 16.60 2.82
N SER A 399 -3.98 15.43 2.24
CA SER A 399 -4.28 14.20 3.00
C SER A 399 -3.15 13.75 3.93
N GLY A 400 -1.90 14.07 3.62
CA GLY A 400 -0.74 13.78 4.46
C GLY A 400 -0.83 14.39 5.86
N PHE A 401 -1.29 15.65 5.93
CA PHE A 401 -1.46 16.33 7.22
C PHE A 401 -2.45 15.61 8.15
N VAL A 402 -3.60 15.21 7.61
CA VAL A 402 -4.64 14.55 8.41
C VAL A 402 -4.15 13.22 8.98
N SER A 403 -3.49 12.41 8.17
CA SER A 403 -2.98 11.11 8.59
C SER A 403 -1.89 11.21 9.66
N GLU A 404 -0.94 12.13 9.47
CA GLU A 404 0.14 12.37 10.43
C GLU A 404 -0.41 12.93 11.74
N LEU A 405 -1.29 13.93 11.67
CA LEU A 405 -1.91 14.53 12.85
C LEU A 405 -2.62 13.48 13.70
N LEU A 406 -3.46 12.63 13.08
CA LEU A 406 -4.19 11.58 13.80
C LEU A 406 -3.24 10.54 14.42
N ALA A 407 -2.20 10.12 13.69
CA ALA A 407 -1.22 9.17 14.22
C ALA A 407 -0.46 9.74 15.44
N PHE A 408 -0.08 11.04 15.39
CA PHE A 408 0.59 11.69 16.50
C PHE A 408 -0.36 11.99 17.68
N ILE A 409 -1.60 12.39 17.44
CA ILE A 409 -2.61 12.48 18.51
C ILE A 409 -2.76 11.13 19.20
N GLY A 410 -2.84 10.04 18.42
CA GLY A 410 -2.95 8.69 18.95
C GLY A 410 -1.76 8.30 19.83
N ILE A 411 -0.52 8.52 19.38
CA ILE A 411 0.66 8.12 20.14
C ILE A 411 0.81 8.93 21.44
N PHE A 412 0.49 10.22 21.43
CA PHE A 412 0.52 11.05 22.65
C PHE A 412 -0.64 10.72 23.60
N GLY A 413 -1.76 10.17 23.09
CA GLY A 413 -2.90 9.71 23.89
C GLY A 413 -2.84 8.23 24.29
N ALA A 414 -1.76 7.51 23.95
CA ALA A 414 -1.64 6.08 24.25
C ALA A 414 -1.57 5.80 25.75
N ASP A 415 -2.22 4.69 26.15
CA ASP A 415 -2.18 4.24 27.55
C ASP A 415 -0.78 3.77 27.92
N ALA A 416 -0.22 4.35 28.99
CA ALA A 416 1.10 4.02 29.51
C ALA A 416 1.23 2.58 30.00
N SER A 417 0.11 1.90 30.31
CA SER A 417 0.10 0.48 30.69
C SER A 417 0.35 -0.44 29.47
N ILE A 418 -0.08 -0.02 28.29
CA ILE A 418 0.12 -0.74 27.00
C ILE A 418 1.44 -0.28 26.36
N LEU A 419 1.65 1.02 26.27
CA LEU A 419 2.83 1.59 25.64
C LEU A 419 3.58 2.52 26.63
N PRO A 420 4.46 1.96 27.47
CA PRO A 420 5.32 2.77 28.30
C PRO A 420 6.16 3.73 27.45
N ALA A 421 6.35 4.97 27.93
CA ALA A 421 7.13 6.00 27.25
C ALA A 421 6.56 6.44 25.86
N ALA A 422 5.27 6.29 25.62
CA ALA A 422 4.58 6.67 24.37
C ALA A 422 4.94 8.10 23.92
N ALA A 423 5.00 9.05 24.86
CA ALA A 423 5.38 10.44 24.58
C ALA A 423 6.78 10.57 23.95
N TRP A 424 7.75 9.75 24.35
CA TRP A 424 9.08 9.76 23.74
C TRP A 424 9.06 9.24 22.31
N PHE A 425 8.30 8.19 22.01
CA PHE A 425 8.10 7.73 20.65
C PHE A 425 7.43 8.81 19.78
N GLY A 426 6.46 9.54 20.33
CA GLY A 426 5.83 10.69 19.68
C GLY A 426 6.82 11.83 19.40
N VAL A 427 7.62 12.22 20.41
CA VAL A 427 8.62 13.30 20.25
C VAL A 427 9.68 12.94 19.22
N ILE A 428 10.28 11.74 19.33
CA ILE A 428 11.32 11.31 18.39
C ILE A 428 10.73 11.11 16.99
N GLY A 429 9.55 10.49 16.86
CA GLY A 429 8.84 10.36 15.60
C GLY A 429 8.53 11.71 14.95
N GLY A 430 8.17 12.73 15.77
CA GLY A 430 7.92 14.11 15.34
C GLY A 430 9.14 14.80 14.68
N ILE A 431 10.37 14.43 15.07
CA ILE A 431 11.58 14.88 14.38
C ILE A 431 11.54 14.43 12.90
N GLY A 432 10.91 13.28 12.61
CA GLY A 432 10.73 12.77 11.25
C GLY A 432 9.98 13.73 10.34
N ILE A 433 9.00 14.49 10.85
CA ILE A 433 8.27 15.50 10.07
C ILE A 433 9.24 16.59 9.60
N ILE A 434 10.12 17.06 10.50
CA ILE A 434 11.15 18.05 10.17
C ILE A 434 12.11 17.50 9.10
N LEU A 435 12.54 16.25 9.26
CA LEU A 435 13.42 15.60 8.30
C LEU A 435 12.73 15.39 6.95
N THR A 436 11.43 15.09 6.94
CA THR A 436 10.62 14.94 5.70
C THR A 436 10.58 16.27 4.96
N ALA A 437 10.30 17.37 5.65
CA ALA A 437 10.38 18.71 5.07
C ALA A 437 11.79 19.00 4.54
N ALA A 438 12.82 18.69 5.32
CA ALA A 438 14.21 18.94 4.92
C ALA A 438 14.58 18.22 3.63
N TYR A 439 14.38 16.90 3.49
CA TYR A 439 14.82 16.19 2.27
C TYR A 439 13.96 16.52 1.04
N LEU A 440 12.64 16.73 1.21
CA LEU A 440 11.78 17.06 0.07
C LEU A 440 12.00 18.49 -0.43
N LEU A 441 12.03 19.48 0.47
CA LEU A 441 12.25 20.87 0.07
C LEU A 441 13.65 21.05 -0.53
N TRP A 442 14.66 20.38 0.03
CA TRP A 442 16.01 20.42 -0.54
C TRP A 442 16.09 19.74 -1.90
N ALA A 443 15.35 18.64 -2.12
CA ALA A 443 15.24 18.03 -3.44
C ALA A 443 14.56 18.98 -4.43
N MET A 444 13.47 19.65 -4.05
CA MET A 444 12.77 20.61 -4.89
C MET A 444 13.67 21.82 -5.22
N GLN A 445 14.40 22.33 -4.25
CA GLN A 445 15.34 23.42 -4.47
C GLN A 445 16.38 23.06 -5.52
N ARG A 446 16.92 21.84 -5.47
CA ARG A 446 17.99 21.39 -6.38
C ARG A 446 17.52 20.96 -7.76
N THR A 447 16.26 20.56 -7.91
CA THR A 447 15.73 20.04 -9.18
C THR A 447 14.78 21.00 -9.87
N THR A 448 13.82 21.55 -9.12
CA THR A 448 12.75 22.40 -9.68
C THR A 448 13.19 23.84 -9.79
N PHE A 449 13.91 24.34 -8.78
CA PHE A 449 14.38 25.72 -8.70
C PHE A 449 15.88 25.83 -9.03
N GLY A 450 16.40 27.06 -9.02
CA GLY A 450 17.81 27.35 -9.28
C GLY A 450 18.11 27.69 -10.74
N GLN A 451 19.32 27.41 -11.16
CA GLN A 451 19.78 27.71 -12.54
C GLN A 451 19.38 26.58 -13.47
N LEU A 452 18.81 26.95 -14.62
CA LEU A 452 18.46 26.01 -15.69
C LEU A 452 19.71 25.76 -16.57
N ASP A 453 20.03 24.46 -16.73
CA ASP A 453 21.06 24.04 -17.70
C ASP A 453 20.54 24.27 -19.11
N ASP A 454 21.40 24.74 -19.99
CA ASP A 454 21.07 25.09 -21.40
C ASP A 454 20.46 23.90 -22.16
N LYS A 455 20.89 22.68 -21.84
CA LYS A 455 20.33 21.42 -22.43
C LYS A 455 18.85 21.19 -22.13
N TYR A 456 18.28 21.88 -21.15
CA TYR A 456 16.88 21.71 -20.74
C TYR A 456 15.98 22.89 -21.14
N LYS A 457 16.48 23.91 -21.84
CA LYS A 457 15.71 25.09 -22.23
C LYS A 457 14.52 24.79 -23.15
N GLU A 458 14.65 23.76 -24.01
CA GLU A 458 13.63 23.40 -25.01
C GLU A 458 12.79 22.18 -24.66
N LEU A 459 12.74 21.80 -23.40
CA LEU A 459 11.90 20.67 -22.96
C LEU A 459 10.41 20.98 -23.17
N LYS A 460 9.66 20.00 -23.68
CA LYS A 460 8.21 20.08 -23.78
C LYS A 460 7.59 19.77 -22.42
N ASP A 461 6.70 20.65 -21.97
CA ASP A 461 5.96 20.48 -20.71
C ASP A 461 4.91 19.34 -20.79
N ALA A 462 3.99 19.27 -19.84
CA ALA A 462 3.03 18.19 -19.69
C ALA A 462 2.24 17.90 -20.99
N ARG A 463 2.13 16.61 -21.32
CA ARG A 463 1.32 16.13 -22.44
C ARG A 463 -0.14 15.97 -22.01
N PRO A 464 -1.14 16.05 -22.91
CA PRO A 464 -2.56 15.92 -22.54
C PRO A 464 -2.89 14.69 -21.69
N LEU A 465 -2.34 13.52 -22.02
CA LEU A 465 -2.59 12.29 -21.26
C LEU A 465 -1.95 12.27 -19.86
N GLU A 466 -0.93 13.07 -19.62
CA GLU A 466 -0.25 13.16 -18.32
C GLU A 466 -1.07 13.95 -17.30
N TYR A 467 -1.98 14.82 -17.75
CA TYR A 467 -2.89 15.53 -16.84
C TYR A 467 -3.82 14.59 -16.08
N ILE A 468 -4.21 13.45 -16.69
CA ILE A 468 -5.14 12.50 -16.05
C ILE A 468 -4.56 11.96 -14.73
N PRO A 469 -3.37 11.33 -14.69
CA PRO A 469 -2.79 10.87 -13.42
C PRO A 469 -2.38 12.03 -12.49
N MET A 470 -1.88 13.15 -13.00
CA MET A 470 -1.49 14.29 -12.18
C MET A 470 -2.68 14.89 -11.42
N ILE A 471 -3.73 15.27 -12.16
CA ILE A 471 -4.93 15.88 -11.57
C ILE A 471 -5.66 14.86 -10.72
N GLY A 472 -5.82 13.62 -11.19
CA GLY A 472 -6.54 12.59 -10.48
C GLY A 472 -5.93 12.30 -9.09
N LEU A 473 -4.63 12.03 -9.02
CA LEU A 473 -3.95 11.73 -7.75
C LEU A 473 -3.92 12.92 -6.80
N LEU A 474 -3.68 14.13 -7.32
CA LEU A 474 -3.68 15.33 -6.49
C LEU A 474 -5.09 15.68 -6.00
N ALA A 475 -6.12 15.52 -6.84
CA ALA A 475 -7.50 15.79 -6.47
C ALA A 475 -7.98 14.89 -5.32
N PHE A 476 -7.64 13.59 -5.33
CA PHE A 476 -7.97 12.71 -4.21
C PHE A 476 -7.20 13.07 -2.94
N SER A 477 -5.92 13.49 -3.04
CA SER A 477 -5.18 13.99 -1.89
C SER A 477 -5.78 15.26 -1.30
N LEU A 478 -6.21 16.19 -2.15
CA LEU A 478 -6.94 17.41 -1.73
C LEU A 478 -8.30 17.07 -1.12
N LEU A 479 -9.09 16.22 -1.77
CA LEU A 479 -10.43 15.85 -1.32
C LEU A 479 -10.40 15.28 0.10
N ILE A 480 -9.51 14.33 0.37
CA ILE A 480 -9.36 13.71 1.70
C ILE A 480 -8.74 14.69 2.70
N GLY A 481 -7.87 15.60 2.24
CA GLY A 481 -7.24 16.60 3.10
C GLY A 481 -8.18 17.71 3.55
N VAL A 482 -9.07 18.16 2.66
CA VAL A 482 -10.05 19.23 2.95
C VAL A 482 -11.30 18.67 3.61
N TYR A 483 -11.72 17.47 3.24
CA TYR A 483 -12.91 16.81 3.79
C TYR A 483 -12.60 15.39 4.26
N PRO A 484 -11.87 15.24 5.40
CA PRO A 484 -11.42 13.94 5.89
C PRO A 484 -12.56 13.00 6.27
N ASN A 485 -13.77 13.51 6.56
CA ASN A 485 -14.93 12.70 6.93
C ASN A 485 -15.34 11.69 5.83
N ILE A 486 -15.02 11.95 4.57
CA ILE A 486 -15.22 10.96 3.51
C ILE A 486 -14.58 9.61 3.87
N LEU A 487 -13.40 9.65 4.48
CA LEU A 487 -12.65 8.45 4.86
C LEU A 487 -12.92 8.07 6.31
N SER A 488 -12.90 9.03 7.25
CA SER A 488 -13.06 8.72 8.68
C SER A 488 -14.41 8.09 9.00
N ASP A 489 -15.51 8.53 8.39
CA ASP A 489 -16.84 7.96 8.61
C ASP A 489 -16.93 6.48 8.17
N VAL A 490 -16.12 6.07 7.19
CA VAL A 490 -16.10 4.69 6.70
C VAL A 490 -15.26 3.80 7.62
N ILE A 491 -14.13 4.31 8.12
CA ILE A 491 -13.21 3.51 8.93
C ILE A 491 -13.57 3.47 10.40
N ASN A 492 -14.32 4.45 10.90
CA ASN A 492 -14.53 4.71 12.33
C ASN A 492 -15.06 3.50 13.10
N ILE A 493 -16.15 2.90 12.65
CA ILE A 493 -16.79 1.77 13.35
C ILE A 493 -15.87 0.54 13.40
N THR A 494 -15.14 0.28 12.32
CA THR A 494 -14.17 -0.84 12.25
C THR A 494 -12.97 -0.57 13.17
N VAL A 495 -12.52 0.68 13.27
CA VAL A 495 -11.43 1.06 14.18
C VAL A 495 -11.85 0.90 15.64
N ILE A 496 -13.06 1.32 16.00
CA ILE A 496 -13.62 1.12 17.36
C ILE A 496 -13.66 -0.38 17.70
N ASP A 497 -14.15 -1.23 16.77
CA ASP A 497 -14.18 -2.68 16.97
C ASP A 497 -12.78 -3.28 17.17
N ILE A 498 -11.80 -2.87 16.35
CA ILE A 498 -10.41 -3.35 16.48
C ILE A 498 -9.81 -2.93 17.83
N VAL A 499 -9.97 -1.66 18.21
CA VAL A 499 -9.35 -1.13 19.44
C VAL A 499 -10.03 -1.67 20.68
N SER A 500 -11.36 -1.89 20.68
CA SER A 500 -12.08 -2.46 21.82
C SER A 500 -11.65 -3.88 22.19
N LYS A 501 -11.08 -4.63 21.26
CA LYS A 501 -10.53 -5.99 21.49
C LYS A 501 -9.16 -6.00 22.15
N ILE A 502 -8.52 -4.82 22.30
CA ILE A 502 -7.19 -4.66 22.85
C ILE A 502 -7.32 -4.23 24.30
N GLY A 503 -6.94 -5.09 25.25
CA GLY A 503 -7.02 -4.80 26.69
C GLY A 503 -8.33 -5.21 27.37
N GLY A 504 -9.16 -6.04 26.71
CA GLY A 504 -10.35 -6.65 27.28
C GLY A 504 -10.06 -7.96 28.00
#